data_88f19c1202042720924975a464ebbe02
#
_entry.id   88f19c1202042720924975a464ebbe02
#
_cell.length_a   1.000
_cell.length_b   1.000
_cell.length_c   1.000
_cell.angle_alpha   90.00
_cell.angle_beta   90.00
_cell.angle_gamma   90.00
#
_symmetry.space_group_name_H-M   'P 1'
#
loop_
_entity.id
_entity.type
_entity.pdbx_description
1 polymer ?
#
loop_
_entity_poly.entity_id
_entity_poly.type
_entity_poly.pdbx_seq_one_letter_code
_entity_poly.pdbx_strand_id
1 'polypeptide(L)'
;MIALGVRAAESTKRIGRDTFSIWGSNVKDTKYFSLSHVDEVFKDAKTQDEVWDCAIVATARKHKTILVNPIYKWSDSDIWDYIHGNNIEYNELYDMGYKRVGCILCPLARRSEKLRDIFTFPKYKEMYIEAFDKMLEARKTSGKTSHYGEWQDGEGVFRWWIGDTTIPGQMVFDFDQPGNKCK
;
A
#
# COMPACT_ATOMS: atom_id res chain seq x y z
N MET A 1 13.36 -14.84 -13.56
CA MET A 1 13.18 -14.79 -12.09
C MET A 1 13.17 -13.32 -11.66
N ILE A 2 12.25 -12.94 -10.78
CA ILE A 2 12.13 -11.58 -10.25
C ILE A 2 12.17 -11.66 -8.73
N ALA A 3 13.09 -10.92 -8.10
CA ALA A 3 13.15 -10.77 -6.65
C ALA A 3 12.28 -9.59 -6.21
N LEU A 4 11.46 -9.77 -5.19
CA LEU A 4 10.56 -8.76 -4.64
C LEU A 4 10.77 -8.62 -3.14
N GLY A 5 10.76 -7.37 -2.65
CA GLY A 5 10.84 -7.05 -1.22
C GLY A 5 9.49 -7.23 -0.49
N VAL A 6 8.77 -8.31 -0.75
CA VAL A 6 7.45 -8.57 -0.13
C VAL A 6 7.63 -9.27 1.20
N ARG A 7 6.97 -8.75 2.26
CA ARG A 7 6.94 -9.36 3.60
C ARG A 7 5.52 -9.70 4.03
N ALA A 8 5.35 -10.81 4.75
CA ALA A 8 4.06 -11.19 5.33
C ALA A 8 3.54 -10.15 6.35
N ALA A 9 4.45 -9.55 7.12
CA ALA A 9 4.13 -8.57 8.16
C ALA A 9 3.47 -7.27 7.64
N GLU A 10 3.59 -6.96 6.33
CA GLU A 10 3.09 -5.68 5.79
C GLU A 10 1.57 -5.63 5.61
N SER A 11 0.90 -6.75 5.39
CA SER A 11 -0.57 -6.79 5.30
C SER A 11 -1.12 -8.21 5.32
N THR A 12 -2.36 -8.35 5.77
CA THR A 12 -3.11 -9.62 5.77
C THR A 12 -3.21 -10.25 4.37
N LYS A 13 -3.26 -9.44 3.31
CA LYS A 13 -3.29 -9.93 1.92
C LYS A 13 -1.97 -10.58 1.48
N ARG A 14 -0.88 -10.32 2.19
CA ARG A 14 0.45 -10.86 1.89
C ARG A 14 0.77 -12.13 2.68
N ILE A 15 0.06 -12.40 3.77
CA ILE A 15 0.24 -13.60 4.61
C ILE A 15 0.08 -14.91 3.82
N GLY A 16 -0.77 -14.91 2.79
CA GLY A 16 -0.98 -16.09 1.92
C GLY A 16 0.04 -16.28 0.82
N ARG A 17 1.09 -15.44 0.72
CA ARG A 17 2.19 -15.62 -0.23
C ARG A 17 3.27 -16.50 0.42
N ASP A 18 4.28 -16.88 -0.35
CA ASP A 18 5.42 -17.64 0.15
C ASP A 18 6.74 -17.00 -0.32
N THR A 19 7.85 -17.54 0.17
CA THR A 19 9.20 -17.16 -0.27
C THR A 19 9.34 -17.32 -1.79
N PHE A 20 8.69 -18.31 -2.37
CA PHE A 20 8.66 -18.56 -3.81
C PHE A 20 7.23 -18.61 -4.32
N SER A 21 6.99 -17.99 -5.48
CA SER A 21 5.71 -18.08 -6.18
C SER A 21 5.92 -18.05 -7.69
N ILE A 22 5.00 -18.66 -8.44
CA ILE A 22 5.00 -18.58 -9.90
C ILE A 22 3.89 -17.64 -10.33
N TRP A 23 4.24 -16.64 -11.12
CA TRP A 23 3.30 -15.69 -11.71
C TRP A 23 3.09 -16.01 -13.19
N GLY A 24 1.84 -16.17 -13.61
CA GLY A 24 1.44 -16.40 -14.99
C GLY A 24 0.47 -15.33 -15.50
N SER A 25 0.22 -15.29 -16.79
CA SER A 25 -0.68 -14.35 -17.45
C SER A 25 -2.15 -14.44 -17.00
N ASN A 26 -2.55 -15.53 -16.35
CA ASN A 26 -3.88 -15.70 -15.77
C ASN A 26 -3.79 -15.67 -14.23
N VAL A 27 -4.40 -14.68 -13.61
CA VAL A 27 -4.44 -14.49 -12.14
C VAL A 27 -4.99 -15.72 -11.40
N LYS A 28 -5.80 -16.56 -12.06
CA LYS A 28 -6.34 -17.82 -11.51
C LYS A 28 -5.29 -18.93 -11.38
N ASP A 29 -4.17 -18.83 -12.06
CA ASP A 29 -3.11 -19.85 -12.08
C ASP A 29 -1.91 -19.51 -11.18
N THR A 30 -2.06 -18.52 -10.29
CA THR A 30 -1.01 -18.20 -9.32
C THR A 30 -0.97 -19.30 -8.26
N LYS A 31 -0.23 -20.34 -8.52
CA LYS A 31 0.08 -21.36 -7.52
C LYS A 31 1.26 -20.86 -6.71
N TYR A 32 1.06 -20.69 -5.42
CA TYR A 32 2.15 -20.45 -4.48
C TYR A 32 2.89 -21.76 -4.27
N PHE A 33 4.19 -21.76 -4.50
CA PHE A 33 5.05 -22.87 -4.12
C PHE A 33 5.49 -22.66 -2.67
N SER A 34 4.97 -23.45 -1.78
CA SER A 34 5.57 -23.63 -0.47
C SER A 34 6.89 -24.41 -0.63
N LEU A 35 7.90 -24.11 0.19
CA LEU A 35 9.11 -24.93 0.27
C LEU A 35 8.78 -26.42 0.55
N SER A 36 7.70 -26.69 1.30
CA SER A 36 7.19 -28.04 1.51
C SER A 36 6.70 -28.72 0.22
N HIS A 37 6.24 -27.95 -0.77
CA HIS A 37 5.85 -28.48 -2.08
C HIS A 37 7.06 -28.68 -3.01
N VAL A 38 8.11 -27.89 -2.82
CA VAL A 38 9.38 -28.05 -3.51
C VAL A 38 9.99 -29.40 -3.13
N ASP A 39 9.94 -29.78 -1.85
CA ASP A 39 10.40 -31.06 -1.35
C ASP A 39 9.64 -32.27 -1.94
N GLU A 40 8.35 -32.12 -2.26
CA GLU A 40 7.57 -33.18 -2.92
C GLU A 40 7.85 -33.31 -4.42
N VAL A 41 8.01 -32.17 -5.11
CA VAL A 41 8.22 -32.13 -6.57
C VAL A 41 9.68 -32.46 -6.94
N PHE A 42 10.62 -32.24 -6.02
CA PHE A 42 12.05 -32.40 -6.26
C PHE A 42 12.72 -33.35 -5.26
N LYS A 43 12.00 -34.38 -4.82
CA LYS A 43 12.52 -35.43 -3.92
C LYS A 43 13.83 -36.07 -4.37
N ASP A 44 14.12 -36.01 -5.66
CA ASP A 44 15.32 -36.57 -6.26
C ASP A 44 16.46 -35.58 -6.46
N ALA A 45 16.25 -34.28 -6.19
CA ALA A 45 17.28 -33.25 -6.32
C ALA A 45 18.27 -33.38 -5.15
N LYS A 46 19.55 -33.60 -5.47
CA LYS A 46 20.61 -33.82 -4.48
C LYS A 46 21.22 -32.54 -3.93
N THR A 47 21.04 -31.45 -4.63
CA THR A 47 21.58 -30.12 -4.26
C THR A 47 20.56 -29.00 -4.41
N GLN A 48 20.76 -27.89 -3.68
CA GLN A 48 19.94 -26.70 -3.79
C GLN A 48 19.97 -26.11 -5.21
N ASP A 49 21.09 -26.23 -5.91
CA ASP A 49 21.28 -25.72 -7.27
C ASP A 49 20.47 -26.53 -8.28
N GLU A 50 20.40 -27.84 -8.12
CA GLU A 50 19.58 -28.73 -8.97
C GLU A 50 18.08 -28.42 -8.80
N VAL A 51 17.63 -28.08 -7.60
CA VAL A 51 16.25 -27.63 -7.33
C VAL A 51 15.94 -26.34 -8.09
N TRP A 52 16.88 -25.41 -8.09
CA TRP A 52 16.76 -24.13 -8.81
C TRP A 52 16.69 -24.33 -10.32
N ASP A 53 17.56 -25.16 -10.87
CA ASP A 53 17.61 -25.42 -12.30
C ASP A 53 16.33 -26.09 -12.80
N CYS A 54 15.82 -27.07 -12.08
CA CYS A 54 14.56 -27.73 -12.40
C CYS A 54 13.35 -26.77 -12.34
N ALA A 55 13.30 -25.89 -11.33
CA ALA A 55 12.24 -24.88 -11.20
C ALA A 55 12.28 -23.86 -12.35
N ILE A 56 13.47 -23.41 -12.74
CA ILE A 56 13.68 -22.49 -13.87
C ILE A 56 13.24 -23.15 -15.19
N VAL A 57 13.64 -24.39 -15.44
CA VAL A 57 13.31 -25.13 -16.67
C VAL A 57 11.80 -25.39 -16.76
N ALA A 58 11.16 -25.81 -15.68
CA ALA A 58 9.72 -26.05 -15.63
C ALA A 58 8.92 -24.78 -15.88
N THR A 59 9.42 -23.63 -15.41
CA THR A 59 8.79 -22.33 -15.56
C THR A 59 8.98 -21.77 -16.97
N ALA A 60 10.16 -21.92 -17.55
CA ALA A 60 10.46 -21.46 -18.91
C ALA A 60 9.56 -22.15 -19.96
N ARG A 61 9.25 -23.42 -19.80
CA ARG A 61 8.38 -24.18 -20.70
C ARG A 61 6.92 -23.70 -20.75
N LYS A 62 6.45 -22.98 -19.72
CA LYS A 62 5.06 -22.52 -19.58
C LYS A 62 4.90 -20.99 -19.63
N HIS A 63 5.91 -20.24 -20.04
CA HIS A 63 5.93 -18.77 -20.02
C HIS A 63 5.52 -18.17 -18.67
N LYS A 64 5.90 -18.79 -17.57
CA LYS A 64 5.63 -18.34 -16.21
C LYS A 64 6.87 -17.68 -15.62
N THR A 65 6.66 -16.70 -14.75
CA THR A 65 7.75 -15.99 -14.07
C THR A 65 7.86 -16.47 -12.62
N ILE A 66 9.06 -16.86 -12.21
CA ILE A 66 9.35 -17.17 -10.80
C ILE A 66 9.52 -15.84 -10.07
N LEU A 67 8.74 -15.65 -9.02
CA LEU A 67 8.87 -14.57 -8.05
C LEU A 67 9.54 -15.13 -6.80
N VAL A 68 10.55 -14.42 -6.32
CA VAL A 68 11.27 -14.76 -5.09
C VAL A 68 11.08 -13.63 -4.10
N ASN A 69 10.63 -13.97 -2.89
CA ASN A 69 10.44 -13.04 -1.79
C ASN A 69 11.44 -13.38 -0.67
N PRO A 70 12.72 -13.00 -0.79
CA PRO A 70 13.78 -13.45 0.13
C PRO A 70 13.56 -13.01 1.57
N ILE A 71 12.90 -11.86 1.76
CA ILE A 71 12.61 -11.28 3.08
C ILE A 71 11.15 -11.54 3.54
N TYR A 72 10.46 -12.53 2.94
CA TYR A 72 9.04 -12.79 3.20
C TYR A 72 8.71 -12.95 4.68
N LYS A 73 9.54 -13.66 5.42
CA LYS A 73 9.36 -13.97 6.85
C LYS A 73 9.90 -12.90 7.80
N TRP A 74 10.54 -11.85 7.28
CA TRP A 74 11.15 -10.82 8.11
C TRP A 74 10.09 -9.96 8.79
N SER A 75 10.28 -9.76 10.08
CA SER A 75 9.54 -8.79 10.88
C SER A 75 10.02 -7.35 10.60
N ASP A 76 9.36 -6.35 11.18
CA ASP A 76 9.86 -4.96 11.13
C ASP A 76 11.18 -4.82 11.89
N SER A 77 11.37 -5.56 12.99
CA SER A 77 12.63 -5.59 13.74
C SER A 77 13.78 -6.11 12.87
N ASP A 78 13.59 -7.26 12.20
CA ASP A 78 14.63 -7.85 11.35
C ASP A 78 15.11 -6.89 10.26
N ILE A 79 14.18 -6.08 9.68
CA ILE A 79 14.55 -5.07 8.69
C ILE A 79 15.44 -4.00 9.30
N TRP A 80 15.09 -3.48 10.47
CA TRP A 80 15.86 -2.43 11.11
C TRP A 80 17.22 -2.93 11.61
N ASP A 81 17.26 -4.13 12.17
CA ASP A 81 18.50 -4.78 12.58
C ASP A 81 19.45 -4.96 11.39
N TYR A 82 18.91 -5.37 10.24
CA TYR A 82 19.69 -5.50 9.02
C TYR A 82 20.20 -4.16 8.48
N ILE A 83 19.34 -3.12 8.47
CA ILE A 83 19.70 -1.77 8.01
C ILE A 83 20.82 -1.20 8.90
N HIS A 84 20.66 -1.24 10.22
CA HIS A 84 21.63 -0.70 11.16
C HIS A 84 22.92 -1.53 11.20
N GLY A 85 22.81 -2.86 11.19
CA GLY A 85 23.96 -3.75 11.20
C GLY A 85 24.85 -3.66 9.98
N ASN A 86 24.30 -3.22 8.84
CA ASN A 86 25.03 -3.05 7.59
C ASN A 86 25.28 -1.57 7.22
N ASN A 87 24.95 -0.62 8.11
CA ASN A 87 25.08 0.82 7.87
C ASN A 87 24.43 1.27 6.54
N ILE A 88 23.22 0.76 6.26
CA ILE A 88 22.49 1.13 5.05
C ILE A 88 21.79 2.47 5.27
N GLU A 89 21.97 3.39 4.34
CA GLU A 89 21.26 4.67 4.36
C GLU A 89 19.76 4.49 4.22
N TYR A 90 18.98 5.22 5.02
CA TYR A 90 17.53 5.23 4.98
C TYR A 90 16.98 6.64 5.12
N ASN A 91 15.69 6.82 4.89
CA ASN A 91 15.06 8.13 4.90
C ASN A 91 14.92 8.67 6.33
N GLU A 92 15.40 9.91 6.56
CA GLU A 92 15.39 10.62 7.86
C GLU A 92 13.99 10.74 8.49
N LEU A 93 12.93 10.67 7.70
CA LEU A 93 11.57 10.72 8.23
C LEU A 93 11.25 9.56 9.19
N TYR A 94 11.95 8.44 9.09
CA TYR A 94 11.80 7.35 10.05
C TYR A 94 12.28 7.77 11.45
N ASP A 95 13.36 8.54 11.54
CA ASP A 95 13.88 9.10 12.80
C ASP A 95 12.92 10.14 13.39
N MET A 96 12.14 10.83 12.53
CA MET A 96 11.06 11.73 12.94
C MET A 96 9.77 11.00 13.34
N GLY A 97 9.80 9.66 13.46
CA GLY A 97 8.68 8.85 13.90
C GLY A 97 7.67 8.47 12.80
N TYR A 98 8.02 8.63 11.53
CA TYR A 98 7.20 8.10 10.44
C TYR A 98 7.32 6.58 10.41
N LYS A 99 6.22 5.88 10.57
CA LYS A 99 6.19 4.41 10.45
C LYS A 99 6.25 3.94 9.00
N ARG A 100 5.85 4.80 8.07
CA ARG A 100 5.83 4.53 6.64
C ARG A 100 6.05 5.84 5.90
N VAL A 101 7.04 5.85 5.05
CA VAL A 101 7.30 6.97 4.15
C VAL A 101 6.56 6.71 2.82
N GLY A 102 5.77 7.68 2.39
CA GLY A 102 4.95 7.59 1.18
C GLY A 102 4.56 8.96 0.66
N CYS A 103 3.40 9.04 -0.01
CA CYS A 103 2.90 10.30 -0.54
C CYS A 103 2.50 11.23 0.61
N ILE A 104 2.93 12.48 0.56
CA ILE A 104 2.51 13.53 1.50
C ILE A 104 1.00 13.75 1.34
N LEU A 105 0.27 13.82 2.46
CA LEU A 105 -1.18 13.99 2.50
C LEU A 105 -1.95 12.91 1.69
N CYS A 106 -1.45 11.67 1.69
CA CYS A 106 -2.09 10.55 1.00
C CYS A 106 -3.57 10.41 1.42
N PRO A 107 -4.51 10.26 0.47
CA PRO A 107 -5.94 10.11 0.79
C PRO A 107 -6.22 8.88 1.68
N LEU A 108 -5.40 7.83 1.56
CA LEU A 108 -5.51 6.60 2.35
C LEU A 108 -4.80 6.67 3.71
N ALA A 109 -4.07 7.76 4.00
CA ALA A 109 -3.43 7.95 5.29
C ALA A 109 -4.47 8.31 6.36
N ARG A 110 -4.17 7.95 7.62
CA ARG A 110 -5.00 8.34 8.76
C ARG A 110 -4.96 9.85 8.96
N ARG A 111 -6.02 10.41 9.56
CA ARG A 111 -6.09 11.86 9.84
C ARG A 111 -4.87 12.36 10.64
N SER A 112 -4.43 11.61 11.65
CA SER A 112 -3.24 11.96 12.44
C SER A 112 -1.96 12.02 11.61
N GLU A 113 -1.82 11.17 10.62
CA GLU A 113 -0.67 11.16 9.71
C GLU A 113 -0.71 12.37 8.78
N LYS A 114 -1.90 12.71 8.24
CA LYS A 114 -2.09 13.92 7.42
C LYS A 114 -1.81 15.21 8.19
N LEU A 115 -2.23 15.29 9.46
CA LEU A 115 -1.92 16.44 10.30
C LEU A 115 -0.42 16.57 10.59
N ARG A 116 0.28 15.47 10.81
CA ARG A 116 1.74 15.46 10.93
C ARG A 116 2.40 15.93 9.64
N ASP A 117 1.92 15.47 8.47
CA ASP A 117 2.43 15.90 7.17
C ASP A 117 2.28 17.41 6.97
N ILE A 118 1.13 17.99 7.36
CA ILE A 118 0.90 19.44 7.30
C ILE A 118 1.90 20.18 8.18
N PHE A 119 2.15 19.67 9.38
CA PHE A 119 3.12 20.27 10.29
C PHE A 119 4.55 20.20 9.76
N THR A 120 4.93 19.05 9.24
CA THR A 120 6.31 18.80 8.71
C THR A 120 6.53 19.52 7.38
N PHE A 121 5.50 19.60 6.54
CA PHE A 121 5.58 20.13 5.17
C PHE A 121 4.48 21.16 4.88
N PRO A 122 4.43 22.32 5.56
CA PRO A 122 3.32 23.26 5.47
C PRO A 122 3.05 23.77 4.04
N LYS A 123 4.08 23.92 3.22
CA LYS A 123 3.96 24.35 1.83
C LYS A 123 3.04 23.44 0.99
N TYR A 124 2.99 22.14 1.30
CA TYR A 124 2.13 21.22 0.55
C TYR A 124 0.65 21.48 0.83
N LYS A 125 0.27 21.96 2.01
CA LYS A 125 -1.10 22.39 2.27
C LYS A 125 -1.55 23.41 1.24
N GLU A 126 -0.77 24.46 1.03
CA GLU A 126 -1.07 25.53 0.09
C GLU A 126 -1.18 25.00 -1.35
N MET A 127 -0.25 24.13 -1.75
CA MET A 127 -0.27 23.51 -3.08
C MET A 127 -1.51 22.66 -3.31
N TYR A 128 -1.99 21.93 -2.30
CA TYR A 128 -3.21 21.12 -2.40
C TYR A 128 -4.45 22.02 -2.54
N ILE A 129 -4.55 23.11 -1.75
CA ILE A 129 -5.66 24.05 -1.83
C ILE A 129 -5.72 24.68 -3.22
N GLU A 130 -4.59 25.18 -3.74
CA GLU A 130 -4.51 25.73 -5.09
C GLU A 130 -4.91 24.72 -6.18
N ALA A 131 -4.48 23.47 -6.03
CA ALA A 131 -4.85 22.41 -6.96
C ALA A 131 -6.35 22.09 -6.92
N PHE A 132 -6.96 22.13 -5.73
CA PHE A 132 -8.40 21.94 -5.57
C PHE A 132 -9.20 23.11 -6.14
N ASP A 133 -8.76 24.36 -5.99
CA ASP A 133 -9.38 25.52 -6.62
C ASP A 133 -9.38 25.39 -8.15
N LYS A 134 -8.22 25.05 -8.74
CA LYS A 134 -8.12 24.78 -10.18
C LYS A 134 -9.02 23.64 -10.64
N MET A 135 -9.12 22.58 -9.84
CA MET A 135 -10.04 21.47 -10.11
C MET A 135 -11.51 21.93 -10.11
N LEU A 136 -11.92 22.77 -9.15
CA LEU A 136 -13.29 23.31 -9.06
C LEU A 136 -13.62 24.20 -10.25
N GLU A 137 -12.70 25.05 -10.68
CA GLU A 137 -12.85 25.88 -11.88
C GLU A 137 -13.00 25.02 -13.15
N ALA A 138 -12.16 24.01 -13.32
CA ALA A 138 -12.25 23.09 -14.44
C ALA A 138 -13.59 22.32 -14.47
N ARG A 139 -14.14 21.95 -13.30
CA ARG A 139 -15.46 21.32 -13.19
C ARG A 139 -16.57 22.27 -13.60
N LYS A 140 -16.56 23.51 -13.12
CA LYS A 140 -17.55 24.55 -13.49
C LYS A 140 -17.54 24.76 -15.02
N THR A 141 -16.36 24.89 -15.60
CA THR A 141 -16.22 25.09 -17.05
C THR A 141 -16.73 23.89 -17.87
N SER A 142 -16.57 22.68 -17.36
CA SER A 142 -17.02 21.44 -18.03
C SER A 142 -18.51 21.14 -17.83
N GLY A 143 -19.26 21.95 -17.09
CA GLY A 143 -20.68 21.73 -16.78
C GLY A 143 -20.98 20.50 -15.94
N LYS A 144 -19.97 19.92 -15.28
CA LYS A 144 -20.16 18.74 -14.40
C LYS A 144 -20.67 19.19 -13.03
N THR A 145 -21.90 18.83 -12.72
CA THR A 145 -22.49 19.03 -11.39
C THR A 145 -22.21 17.83 -10.48
N SER A 146 -22.16 18.05 -9.18
CA SER A 146 -22.07 17.01 -8.18
C SER A 146 -23.46 16.50 -7.77
N HIS A 147 -23.62 15.21 -7.51
CA HIS A 147 -24.83 14.66 -6.88
C HIS A 147 -25.00 15.11 -5.41
N TYR A 148 -23.92 15.52 -4.81
CA TYR A 148 -23.86 16.11 -3.46
C TYR A 148 -23.63 17.62 -3.61
N GLY A 149 -23.85 18.40 -2.57
CA GLY A 149 -23.66 19.86 -2.60
C GLY A 149 -22.30 20.26 -3.19
N GLU A 150 -22.23 21.46 -3.73
CA GLU A 150 -21.01 21.97 -4.35
C GLU A 150 -20.04 22.53 -3.32
N TRP A 151 -18.77 22.25 -3.51
CA TRP A 151 -17.69 22.87 -2.76
C TRP A 151 -17.57 24.34 -3.15
N GLN A 152 -17.40 25.23 -2.16
CA GLN A 152 -17.26 26.66 -2.40
C GLN A 152 -15.85 27.02 -2.92
N ASP A 153 -14.83 26.41 -2.33
CA ASP A 153 -13.42 26.70 -2.57
C ASP A 153 -12.54 25.48 -2.31
N GLY A 154 -11.26 25.59 -2.63
CA GLY A 154 -10.25 24.56 -2.42
C GLY A 154 -9.95 24.28 -0.95
N GLU A 155 -10.09 25.25 -0.06
CA GLU A 155 -9.94 25.05 1.39
C GLU A 155 -11.02 24.12 1.93
N GLY A 156 -12.27 24.25 1.49
CA GLY A 156 -13.37 23.36 1.85
C GLY A 156 -13.09 21.91 1.41
N VAL A 157 -12.60 21.74 0.18
CA VAL A 157 -12.17 20.42 -0.33
C VAL A 157 -11.01 19.87 0.48
N PHE A 158 -10.05 20.70 0.82
CA PHE A 158 -8.88 20.29 1.60
C PHE A 158 -9.28 19.84 3.02
N ARG A 159 -10.19 20.53 3.68
CA ARG A 159 -10.70 20.13 5.01
C ARG A 159 -11.38 18.77 4.97
N TRP A 160 -12.15 18.50 3.92
CA TRP A 160 -12.69 17.15 3.70
C TRP A 160 -11.56 16.13 3.44
N TRP A 161 -10.58 16.48 2.61
CA TRP A 161 -9.45 15.61 2.30
C TRP A 161 -8.66 15.12 3.51
N ILE A 162 -8.49 16.01 4.50
CA ILE A 162 -7.81 15.65 5.75
C ILE A 162 -8.75 15.01 6.79
N GLY A 163 -10.05 14.94 6.52
CA GLY A 163 -11.03 14.34 7.42
C GLY A 163 -11.59 15.29 8.49
N ASP A 164 -11.56 16.62 8.26
CA ASP A 164 -12.12 17.62 9.17
C ASP A 164 -13.60 17.87 8.92
N THR A 165 -14.07 17.68 7.70
CA THR A 165 -15.44 17.91 7.30
C THR A 165 -15.97 16.77 6.44
N THR A 166 -17.28 16.72 6.27
CA THR A 166 -17.97 15.82 5.35
C THR A 166 -18.19 16.47 3.99
N ILE A 167 -18.57 15.67 2.98
CA ILE A 167 -18.97 16.20 1.67
C ILE A 167 -20.21 17.09 1.85
N PRO A 168 -20.29 18.27 1.22
CA PRO A 168 -21.47 19.12 1.28
C PRO A 168 -22.74 18.34 0.91
N GLY A 169 -23.79 18.46 1.74
CA GLY A 169 -25.06 17.73 1.53
C GLY A 169 -25.04 16.25 1.94
N GLN A 170 -23.94 15.70 2.43
CA GLN A 170 -23.90 14.34 2.97
C GLN A 170 -24.60 14.28 4.33
N MET A 171 -25.55 13.35 4.50
CA MET A 171 -26.11 13.03 5.82
C MET A 171 -25.05 12.34 6.68
N VAL A 172 -24.86 12.84 7.89
CA VAL A 172 -23.98 12.23 8.90
C VAL A 172 -24.87 11.53 9.93
N PHE A 173 -24.67 10.24 10.09
CA PHE A 173 -25.30 9.50 11.19
C PHE A 173 -24.42 9.62 12.42
N ASP A 174 -24.90 10.30 13.43
CA ASP A 174 -24.25 10.36 14.72
C ASP A 174 -24.75 9.16 15.56
N PHE A 175 -23.89 8.15 15.66
CA PHE A 175 -24.19 6.92 16.44
C PHE A 175 -24.01 7.12 17.94
N ASP A 176 -23.38 8.21 18.36
CA ASP A 176 -23.07 8.49 19.78
C ASP A 176 -24.17 9.30 20.47
N GLN A 177 -25.23 9.72 19.76
CA GLN A 177 -26.37 10.38 20.40
C GLN A 177 -27.25 9.39 21.15
N PRO A 178 -27.37 9.53 22.48
CA PRO A 178 -28.30 8.70 23.26
C PRO A 178 -29.74 9.08 22.92
N GLY A 179 -30.34 8.36 21.97
CA GLY A 179 -31.74 8.61 21.55
C GLY A 179 -32.21 7.90 20.30
N ASN A 180 -31.33 7.47 19.40
CA ASN A 180 -31.69 6.73 18.20
C ASN A 180 -31.77 5.21 18.45
N LYS A 181 -32.71 4.79 19.30
CA LYS A 181 -33.23 3.40 19.24
C LYS A 181 -34.18 3.34 18.07
N CYS A 182 -33.82 2.60 17.02
CA CYS A 182 -34.77 2.20 15.98
C CYS A 182 -36.01 1.58 16.64
N LYS A 183 -37.18 2.19 16.38
CA LYS A 183 -38.47 1.60 16.66
C LYS A 183 -38.88 0.70 15.51
#